data_aeba5771dfa25f3f5bfdb23eac05bbd2
#
_entry.id   aeba5771dfa25f3f5bfdb23eac05bbd2
#
_cell.length_a   1.000
_cell.length_b   1.000
_cell.length_c   1.000
_cell.angle_alpha   90.00
_cell.angle_beta   90.00
_cell.angle_gamma   90.00
#
_symmetry.space_group_name_H-M   'P 1'
#
loop_
_entity.id
_entity.type
_entity.pdbx_description
1 polymer ?
#
loop_
_entity_poly.entity_id
_entity_poly.type
_entity_poly.pdbx_seq_one_letter_code
_entity_poly.pdbx_strand_id
1 'polypeptide(L)'
;MTVAATTELEAVNIMMAAIGESPVNTLTGTLPADVVMAQSTLAEVNKEVQSEGWSFNTEIDVTQQRTNGTNHIDLSTDVLRIDPNIHQHPTIDAIQRGLKLYDRLNNTYVFSEDLICTIVYLRTFVEIPEPARRYITIKAARIFVDRLVGDEGLRTYTQQDEIRARAILMETDYVNADHNLLRGDPSLTSIFDTYNPSSALIR
;
A
#
# COMPACT_ATOMS: atom_id res chain seq x y z
N MET A 1 29.18 2.44 13.62
CA MET A 1 28.19 3.01 12.70
C MET A 1 26.83 2.47 13.08
N THR A 2 25.91 3.33 13.49
CA THR A 2 24.50 2.94 13.65
C THR A 2 23.93 2.73 12.24
N VAL A 3 23.53 1.51 11.93
CA VAL A 3 22.79 1.22 10.70
C VAL A 3 21.39 1.79 10.91
N ALA A 4 21.11 2.91 10.28
CA ALA A 4 19.76 3.49 10.26
C ALA A 4 18.97 2.90 9.09
N ALA A 5 17.66 2.86 9.21
CA ALA A 5 16.78 2.47 8.11
C ALA A 5 16.88 3.49 6.96
N THR A 6 16.66 3.03 5.72
CA THR A 6 16.75 3.86 4.50
C THR A 6 15.86 5.09 4.59
N THR A 7 16.44 6.26 4.43
CA THR A 7 15.71 7.53 4.41
C THR A 7 15.23 7.87 2.99
N GLU A 8 14.26 8.80 2.88
CA GLU A 8 13.81 9.30 1.58
C GLU A 8 14.95 9.95 0.78
N LEU A 9 15.85 10.68 1.46
CA LEU A 9 17.05 11.27 0.86
C LEU A 9 17.99 10.21 0.30
N GLU A 10 18.22 9.13 1.04
CA GLU A 10 19.06 8.01 0.56
C GLU A 10 18.40 7.31 -0.63
N ALA A 11 17.08 7.10 -0.61
CA ALA A 11 16.34 6.52 -1.72
C ALA A 11 16.49 7.37 -3.00
N VAL A 12 16.31 8.68 -2.89
CA VAL A 12 16.49 9.62 -4.02
C VAL A 12 17.94 9.59 -4.50
N ASN A 13 18.92 9.58 -3.61
CA ASN A 13 20.35 9.51 -4.00
C ASN A 13 20.72 8.20 -4.70
N ILE A 14 20.10 7.07 -4.33
CA ILE A 14 20.23 5.81 -5.06
C ILE A 14 19.67 5.95 -6.49
N MET A 15 18.55 6.62 -6.65
CA MET A 15 17.95 6.88 -7.97
C MET A 15 18.85 7.78 -8.82
N MET A 16 19.42 8.86 -8.24
CA MET A 16 20.35 9.76 -8.92
C MET A 16 21.63 9.03 -9.35
N ALA A 17 22.18 8.19 -8.47
CA ALA A 17 23.35 7.38 -8.80
C ALA A 17 23.09 6.39 -9.95
N ALA A 18 21.86 5.89 -10.09
CA ALA A 18 21.50 4.97 -11.17
C ALA A 18 21.54 5.62 -12.57
N ILE A 19 21.42 6.94 -12.66
CA ILE A 19 21.58 7.71 -13.92
C ILE A 19 22.96 8.38 -14.04
N GLY A 20 23.86 8.16 -13.07
CA GLY A 20 25.21 8.73 -13.05
C GLY A 20 25.30 10.18 -12.55
N GLU A 21 24.24 10.69 -11.93
CA GLU A 21 24.21 12.03 -11.36
C GLU A 21 24.74 12.07 -9.91
N SER A 22 25.19 13.24 -9.51
CA SER A 22 25.75 13.44 -8.16
C SER A 22 24.66 13.43 -7.10
N PRO A 23 24.93 12.86 -5.89
CA PRO A 23 23.98 12.88 -4.79
C PRO A 23 23.70 14.29 -4.27
N VAL A 24 22.52 14.50 -3.74
CA VAL A 24 22.10 15.73 -3.09
C VAL A 24 22.10 15.61 -1.56
N ASN A 25 22.26 16.74 -0.87
CA ASN A 25 22.31 16.75 0.59
C ASN A 25 20.95 17.09 1.24
N THR A 26 19.98 17.54 0.45
CA THR A 26 18.64 17.93 0.93
C THR A 26 17.59 17.68 -0.15
N LEU A 27 16.37 17.45 0.28
CA LEU A 27 15.19 17.34 -0.59
C LEU A 27 14.27 18.57 -0.50
N THR A 28 14.75 19.66 0.08
CA THR A 28 13.98 20.91 0.25
C THR A 28 14.70 22.09 -0.40
N GLY A 29 13.95 23.14 -0.75
CA GLY A 29 14.48 24.33 -1.40
C GLY A 29 14.47 24.24 -2.93
N THR A 30 15.41 24.92 -3.59
CA THR A 30 15.56 24.87 -5.05
C THR A 30 16.35 23.63 -5.43
N LEU A 31 15.69 22.67 -6.06
CA LEU A 31 16.26 21.37 -6.43
C LEU A 31 16.48 21.28 -7.95
N PRO A 32 17.47 20.50 -8.42
CA PRO A 32 17.59 20.10 -9.81
C PRO A 32 16.32 19.38 -10.29
N ALA A 33 16.01 19.50 -11.59
CA ALA A 33 14.81 18.89 -12.17
C ALA A 33 14.78 17.37 -11.99
N ASP A 34 15.93 16.71 -12.11
CA ASP A 34 16.05 15.25 -11.98
C ASP A 34 15.74 14.80 -10.54
N VAL A 35 16.14 15.57 -9.53
CA VAL A 35 15.82 15.29 -8.13
C VAL A 35 14.31 15.42 -7.87
N VAL A 36 13.67 16.44 -8.42
CA VAL A 36 12.21 16.62 -8.32
C VAL A 36 11.47 15.46 -8.98
N MET A 37 11.95 15.02 -10.14
CA MET A 37 11.40 13.86 -10.85
C MET A 37 11.62 12.57 -10.06
N ALA A 38 12.80 12.38 -9.45
CA ALA A 38 13.08 11.23 -8.60
C ALA A 38 12.15 11.19 -7.38
N GLN A 39 11.96 12.32 -6.68
CA GLN A 39 11.00 12.42 -5.56
C GLN A 39 9.57 12.07 -6.00
N SER A 40 9.12 12.62 -7.12
CA SER A 40 7.78 12.34 -7.65
C SER A 40 7.60 10.86 -8.00
N THR A 41 8.62 10.25 -8.63
CA THR A 41 8.60 8.82 -8.96
C THR A 41 8.61 7.96 -7.69
N LEU A 42 9.40 8.31 -6.68
CA LEU A 42 9.42 7.61 -5.40
C LEU A 42 8.06 7.67 -4.69
N ALA A 43 7.42 8.83 -4.67
CA ALA A 43 6.10 9.00 -4.07
C ALA A 43 4.99 8.22 -4.84
N GLU A 44 5.06 8.20 -6.17
CA GLU A 44 4.17 7.41 -7.03
C GLU A 44 4.28 5.92 -6.72
N VAL A 45 5.51 5.39 -6.71
CA VAL A 45 5.78 3.97 -6.44
C VAL A 45 5.45 3.59 -5.00
N ASN A 46 5.72 4.48 -4.04
CA ASN A 46 5.34 4.27 -2.64
C ASN A 46 3.83 4.07 -2.49
N LYS A 47 3.03 4.92 -3.15
CA LYS A 47 1.57 4.77 -3.16
C LYS A 47 1.12 3.49 -3.87
N GLU A 48 1.71 3.17 -5.02
CA GLU A 48 1.39 1.97 -5.78
C GLU A 48 1.63 0.70 -4.96
N VAL A 49 2.81 0.55 -4.35
CA VAL A 49 3.18 -0.63 -3.55
C VAL A 49 2.30 -0.75 -2.32
N GLN A 50 2.03 0.34 -1.62
CA GLN A 50 1.18 0.30 -0.43
C GLN A 50 -0.30 0.02 -0.75
N SER A 51 -0.76 0.35 -1.96
CA SER A 51 -2.13 0.02 -2.41
C SER A 51 -2.38 -1.48 -2.56
N GLU A 52 -1.32 -2.30 -2.65
CA GLU A 52 -1.45 -3.76 -2.65
C GLU A 52 -2.05 -4.27 -1.32
N GLY A 53 -1.81 -3.58 -0.21
CA GLY A 53 -2.28 -3.95 1.14
C GLY A 53 -1.37 -4.99 1.78
N TRP A 54 -0.40 -4.52 2.55
CA TRP A 54 0.57 -5.30 3.29
C TRP A 54 0.20 -5.33 4.77
N SER A 55 0.72 -6.28 5.56
CA SER A 55 0.44 -6.36 6.99
C SER A 55 0.79 -5.07 7.75
N PHE A 56 1.84 -4.35 7.32
CA PHE A 56 2.29 -3.13 7.97
C PHE A 56 1.38 -1.91 7.74
N ASN A 57 0.52 -1.93 6.72
CA ASN A 57 -0.37 -0.81 6.40
C ASN A 57 -1.85 -1.19 6.32
N THR A 58 -2.19 -2.41 6.72
CA THR A 58 -3.55 -2.92 6.77
C THR A 58 -4.01 -3.06 8.21
N GLU A 59 -5.10 -2.42 8.56
CA GLU A 59 -5.74 -2.54 9.87
C GLU A 59 -7.07 -3.29 9.73
N ILE A 60 -7.26 -4.30 10.57
CA ILE A 60 -8.42 -5.20 10.52
C ILE A 60 -9.38 -4.82 11.65
N ASP A 61 -10.69 -4.95 11.40
CA ASP A 61 -11.77 -4.71 12.36
C ASP A 61 -11.77 -3.29 12.97
N VAL A 62 -11.44 -2.29 12.15
CA VAL A 62 -11.48 -0.88 12.53
C VAL A 62 -12.91 -0.36 12.44
N THR A 63 -13.41 0.20 13.54
CA THR A 63 -14.75 0.81 13.56
C THR A 63 -14.72 2.20 12.89
N GLN A 64 -15.44 2.33 11.78
CA GLN A 64 -15.69 3.60 11.11
C GLN A 64 -16.99 4.21 11.62
N GLN A 65 -16.89 5.31 12.33
CA GLN A 65 -18.02 5.99 12.93
C GLN A 65 -18.75 6.86 11.90
N ARG A 66 -20.08 6.87 12.04
CA ARG A 66 -20.93 7.80 11.27
C ARG A 66 -20.78 9.23 11.79
N THR A 67 -20.79 10.17 10.89
CA THR A 67 -20.83 11.59 11.22
C THR A 67 -22.21 11.97 11.78
N ASN A 68 -22.23 12.56 12.97
CA ASN A 68 -23.44 12.99 13.63
C ASN A 68 -24.22 13.99 12.74
N GLY A 69 -25.52 13.75 12.60
CA GLY A 69 -26.46 14.59 11.84
C GLY A 69 -26.62 14.20 10.37
N THR A 70 -25.58 13.72 9.69
CA THR A 70 -25.66 13.27 8.28
C THR A 70 -25.71 11.75 8.15
N ASN A 71 -25.26 11.01 9.16
CA ASN A 71 -25.07 9.56 9.14
C ASN A 71 -24.20 9.06 7.96
N HIS A 72 -23.34 9.92 7.42
CA HIS A 72 -22.32 9.52 6.45
C HIS A 72 -21.09 8.95 7.17
N ILE A 73 -20.33 8.15 6.49
CA ILE A 73 -19.01 7.72 6.96
C ILE A 73 -17.98 8.45 6.09
N ASP A 74 -17.31 9.42 6.72
CA ASP A 74 -16.24 10.21 6.10
C ASP A 74 -14.90 9.52 6.30
N LEU A 75 -14.08 9.48 5.26
CA LEU A 75 -12.78 8.81 5.24
C LEU A 75 -11.64 9.82 5.32
N SER A 76 -10.57 9.44 5.97
CA SER A 76 -9.31 10.17 5.98
C SER A 76 -8.63 10.12 4.60
N THR A 77 -7.79 11.11 4.30
CA THR A 77 -7.10 11.25 3.00
C THR A 77 -6.02 10.21 2.76
N ASP A 78 -5.59 9.52 3.80
CA ASP A 78 -4.58 8.46 3.78
C ASP A 78 -5.18 7.06 3.56
N VAL A 79 -6.51 6.94 3.49
CA VAL A 79 -7.17 5.67 3.16
C VAL A 79 -6.99 5.36 1.68
N LEU A 80 -6.31 4.24 1.39
CA LEU A 80 -6.10 3.72 0.04
C LEU A 80 -7.21 2.76 -0.38
N ARG A 81 -7.66 1.93 0.55
CA ARG A 81 -8.74 0.95 0.34
C ARG A 81 -9.44 0.71 1.66
N ILE A 82 -10.74 0.50 1.58
CA ILE A 82 -11.58 0.13 2.72
C ILE A 82 -12.60 -0.91 2.30
N ASP A 83 -12.77 -1.94 3.13
CA ASP A 83 -13.70 -3.03 2.89
C ASP A 83 -14.46 -3.36 4.18
N PRO A 84 -15.79 -3.20 4.21
CA PRO A 84 -16.59 -3.57 5.36
C PRO A 84 -16.58 -5.08 5.60
N ASN A 85 -16.57 -5.47 6.87
CA ASN A 85 -16.62 -6.88 7.26
C ASN A 85 -18.01 -7.46 6.93
N ILE A 86 -18.09 -8.28 5.88
CA ILE A 86 -19.33 -8.88 5.39
C ILE A 86 -20.03 -9.76 6.43
N HIS A 87 -19.29 -10.37 7.36
CA HIS A 87 -19.87 -11.23 8.39
C HIS A 87 -20.62 -10.40 9.45
N GLN A 88 -20.18 -9.17 9.68
CA GLN A 88 -20.83 -8.25 10.64
C GLN A 88 -21.88 -7.39 9.96
N HIS A 89 -21.71 -7.07 8.67
CA HIS A 89 -22.61 -6.21 7.89
C HIS A 89 -23.10 -6.89 6.60
N PRO A 90 -23.85 -8.02 6.70
CA PRO A 90 -24.21 -8.82 5.51
C PRO A 90 -25.18 -8.11 4.55
N THR A 91 -25.84 -7.04 5.00
CA THR A 91 -26.80 -6.25 4.20
C THR A 91 -26.20 -4.96 3.62
N ILE A 92 -24.89 -4.74 3.81
CA ILE A 92 -24.19 -3.54 3.39
C ILE A 92 -23.06 -3.94 2.44
N ASP A 93 -23.04 -3.35 1.24
CA ASP A 93 -21.95 -3.47 0.27
C ASP A 93 -21.41 -2.06 -0.02
N ALA A 94 -20.50 -1.60 0.84
CA ALA A 94 -19.98 -0.25 0.74
C ALA A 94 -18.65 -0.16 0.03
N ILE A 95 -18.51 0.86 -0.79
CA ILE A 95 -17.27 1.20 -1.53
C ILE A 95 -16.87 2.64 -1.24
N GLN A 96 -15.58 2.92 -1.39
CA GLN A 96 -15.05 4.27 -1.33
C GLN A 96 -15.43 5.07 -2.58
N ARG A 97 -16.04 6.25 -2.38
CA ARG A 97 -16.26 7.27 -3.42
C ARG A 97 -15.75 8.62 -2.93
N GLY A 98 -14.59 9.03 -3.40
CA GLY A 98 -13.87 10.17 -2.87
C GLY A 98 -13.48 9.94 -1.40
N LEU A 99 -13.83 10.84 -0.51
CA LEU A 99 -13.57 10.73 0.92
C LEU A 99 -14.81 10.26 1.71
N LYS A 100 -15.68 9.45 1.09
CA LYS A 100 -16.89 8.91 1.73
C LYS A 100 -17.11 7.46 1.33
N LEU A 101 -17.77 6.71 2.22
CA LEU A 101 -18.33 5.42 1.87
C LEU A 101 -19.70 5.59 1.18
N TYR A 102 -19.96 4.71 0.23
CA TYR A 102 -21.22 4.61 -0.49
C TYR A 102 -21.69 3.17 -0.50
N ASP A 103 -22.89 2.94 0.00
CA ASP A 103 -23.53 1.63 -0.05
C ASP A 103 -24.12 1.37 -1.44
N ARG A 104 -23.54 0.40 -2.16
CA ARG A 104 -23.97 0.02 -3.51
C ARG A 104 -25.29 -0.73 -3.50
N LEU A 105 -25.53 -1.50 -2.44
CA LEU A 105 -26.73 -2.33 -2.34
C LEU A 105 -27.98 -1.47 -2.15
N ASN A 106 -27.88 -0.47 -1.26
CA ASN A 106 -28.97 0.43 -0.94
C ASN A 106 -28.93 1.78 -1.69
N ASN A 107 -27.92 1.99 -2.55
CA ASN A 107 -27.72 3.21 -3.35
C ASN A 107 -27.71 4.50 -2.51
N THR A 108 -27.02 4.51 -1.37
CA THR A 108 -27.03 5.63 -0.43
C THR A 108 -25.66 5.91 0.19
N TYR A 109 -25.44 7.13 0.66
CA TYR A 109 -24.33 7.52 1.53
C TYR A 109 -24.69 7.47 3.02
N VAL A 110 -25.98 7.21 3.35
CA VAL A 110 -26.48 7.21 4.71
C VAL A 110 -26.46 5.79 5.25
N PHE A 111 -25.78 5.60 6.38
CA PHE A 111 -25.67 4.31 7.05
C PHE A 111 -26.51 4.29 8.32
N SER A 112 -27.11 3.16 8.64
CA SER A 112 -27.92 2.96 9.85
C SER A 112 -27.07 2.66 11.08
N GLU A 113 -25.84 2.19 10.89
CA GLU A 113 -24.92 1.77 11.95
C GLU A 113 -23.47 2.15 11.60
N ASP A 114 -22.59 2.14 12.60
CA ASP A 114 -21.15 2.27 12.40
C ASP A 114 -20.62 0.98 11.78
N LEU A 115 -19.65 1.08 10.88
CA LEU A 115 -19.14 -0.08 10.16
C LEU A 115 -17.79 -0.54 10.70
N ILE A 116 -17.66 -1.85 10.83
CA ILE A 116 -16.37 -2.49 11.10
C ILE A 116 -15.76 -2.87 9.75
N CYS A 117 -14.54 -2.37 9.50
CA CYS A 117 -13.90 -2.43 8.21
C CYS A 117 -12.47 -2.91 8.30
N THR A 118 -11.97 -3.52 7.24
CA THR A 118 -10.54 -3.66 6.98
C THR A 118 -10.08 -2.48 6.14
N ILE A 119 -9.03 -1.80 6.57
CA ILE A 119 -8.57 -0.56 5.95
C ILE A 119 -7.10 -0.66 5.61
N VAL A 120 -6.76 -0.27 4.38
CA VAL A 120 -5.39 -0.10 3.92
C VAL A 120 -5.07 1.38 3.92
N TYR A 121 -4.05 1.77 4.68
CA TYR A 121 -3.60 3.16 4.80
C TYR A 121 -2.34 3.44 3.99
N LEU A 122 -2.19 4.68 3.54
CA LEU A 122 -0.92 5.19 3.05
C LEU A 122 -0.08 5.67 4.24
N ARG A 123 1.01 4.97 4.52
CA ARG A 123 1.99 5.36 5.54
C ARG A 123 3.11 6.18 4.90
N THR A 124 3.71 7.07 5.66
CA THR A 124 4.88 7.82 5.19
C THR A 124 6.06 6.89 4.97
N PHE A 125 7.01 7.26 4.11
CA PHE A 125 8.16 6.43 3.77
C PHE A 125 9.00 6.04 5.00
N VAL A 126 9.02 6.87 6.04
CA VAL A 126 9.75 6.61 7.28
C VAL A 126 9.03 5.67 8.25
N GLU A 127 7.73 5.45 8.08
CA GLU A 127 6.93 4.57 8.94
C GLU A 127 6.89 3.12 8.46
N ILE A 128 7.19 2.89 7.18
CA ILE A 128 7.15 1.54 6.60
C ILE A 128 8.43 0.74 6.93
N PRO A 129 8.37 -0.60 7.01
CA PRO A 129 9.51 -1.43 7.33
C PRO A 129 10.60 -1.39 6.25
N GLU A 130 11.86 -1.63 6.65
CA GLU A 130 13.02 -1.55 5.74
C GLU A 130 12.90 -2.41 4.46
N PRO A 131 12.39 -3.67 4.49
CA PRO A 131 12.19 -4.43 3.27
C PRO A 131 11.25 -3.74 2.27
N ALA A 132 10.21 -3.05 2.76
CA ALA A 132 9.30 -2.27 1.92
C ALA A 132 9.99 -1.03 1.34
N ARG A 133 10.76 -0.26 2.15
CA ARG A 133 11.54 0.89 1.67
C ARG A 133 12.51 0.46 0.58
N ARG A 134 13.24 -0.65 0.79
CA ARG A 134 14.18 -1.18 -0.18
C ARG A 134 13.50 -1.57 -1.48
N TYR A 135 12.39 -2.30 -1.42
CA TYR A 135 11.64 -2.69 -2.62
C TYR A 135 11.13 -1.46 -3.38
N ILE A 136 10.52 -0.50 -2.68
CA ILE A 136 10.01 0.76 -3.26
C ILE A 136 11.16 1.53 -3.92
N THR A 137 12.31 1.65 -3.25
CA THR A 137 13.48 2.36 -3.79
C THR A 137 14.01 1.72 -5.07
N ILE A 138 14.16 0.39 -5.11
CA ILE A 138 14.66 -0.33 -6.30
C ILE A 138 13.65 -0.22 -7.45
N LYS A 139 12.36 -0.40 -7.18
CA LYS A 139 11.30 -0.26 -8.19
C LYS A 139 11.25 1.17 -8.75
N ALA A 140 11.32 2.18 -7.86
CA ALA A 140 11.36 3.58 -8.25
C ALA A 140 12.61 3.91 -9.08
N ALA A 141 13.79 3.41 -8.69
CA ALA A 141 15.01 3.59 -9.44
C ALA A 141 14.93 3.02 -10.86
N ARG A 142 14.38 1.81 -11.03
CA ARG A 142 14.15 1.22 -12.34
C ARG A 142 13.22 2.07 -13.21
N ILE A 143 12.07 2.47 -12.66
CA ILE A 143 11.10 3.30 -13.39
C ILE A 143 11.71 4.66 -13.77
N PHE A 144 12.50 5.25 -12.87
CA PHE A 144 13.17 6.50 -13.10
C PHE A 144 14.22 6.41 -14.23
N VAL A 145 15.06 5.35 -14.23
CA VAL A 145 16.00 5.07 -15.31
C VAL A 145 15.28 4.83 -16.64
N ASP A 146 14.20 4.05 -16.64
CA ASP A 146 13.41 3.78 -17.84
C ASP A 146 12.83 5.08 -18.44
N ARG A 147 12.41 6.03 -17.59
CA ARG A 147 11.85 7.33 -18.04
C ARG A 147 12.89 8.29 -18.61
N LEU A 148 14.13 8.25 -18.07
CA LEU A 148 15.18 9.20 -18.43
C LEU A 148 16.18 8.66 -19.46
N VAL A 149 16.61 7.44 -19.31
CA VAL A 149 17.73 6.87 -20.11
C VAL A 149 17.23 5.89 -21.17
N GLY A 150 16.25 5.04 -20.83
CA GLY A 150 15.66 4.09 -21.77
C GLY A 150 16.60 2.98 -22.24
N ASP A 151 17.67 2.66 -21.48
CA ASP A 151 18.66 1.64 -21.86
C ASP A 151 18.18 0.23 -21.46
N GLU A 152 18.08 -0.66 -22.44
CA GLU A 152 17.60 -2.04 -22.30
C GLU A 152 18.57 -2.93 -21.49
N GLY A 153 19.88 -2.66 -21.55
CA GLY A 153 20.91 -3.41 -20.82
C GLY A 153 20.87 -3.18 -19.31
N LEU A 154 20.76 -1.93 -18.88
CA LEU A 154 20.59 -1.55 -17.48
C LEU A 154 19.26 -2.06 -16.90
N ARG A 155 18.21 -2.11 -17.71
CA ARG A 155 16.88 -2.61 -17.36
C ARG A 155 16.89 -4.05 -16.87
N THR A 156 17.66 -4.93 -17.50
CA THR A 156 17.67 -6.36 -17.15
C THR A 156 18.25 -6.59 -15.75
N TYR A 157 19.30 -5.89 -15.38
CA TYR A 157 19.92 -6.03 -14.05
C TYR A 157 19.00 -5.47 -12.94
N THR A 158 18.43 -4.30 -13.16
CA THR A 158 17.53 -3.67 -12.17
C THR A 158 16.25 -4.45 -11.97
N GLN A 159 15.74 -5.15 -13.00
CA GLN A 159 14.56 -6.00 -12.90
C GLN A 159 14.82 -7.24 -12.02
N GLN A 160 15.99 -7.84 -12.09
CA GLN A 160 16.36 -8.96 -11.22
C GLN A 160 16.45 -8.53 -9.75
N ASP A 161 16.99 -7.35 -9.49
CA ASP A 161 17.07 -6.79 -8.13
C ASP A 161 15.69 -6.46 -7.58
N GLU A 162 14.77 -5.96 -8.42
CA GLU A 162 13.37 -5.70 -8.05
C GLU A 162 12.65 -7.00 -7.65
N ILE A 163 12.78 -8.06 -8.45
CA ILE A 163 12.19 -9.38 -8.15
C ILE A 163 12.71 -9.91 -6.81
N ARG A 164 14.02 -9.80 -6.57
CA ARG A 164 14.63 -10.23 -5.30
C ARG A 164 14.14 -9.40 -4.11
N ALA A 165 14.09 -8.08 -4.25
CA ALA A 165 13.61 -7.20 -3.19
C ALA A 165 12.13 -7.45 -2.87
N ARG A 166 11.28 -7.69 -3.90
CA ARG A 166 9.87 -8.07 -3.71
C ARG A 166 9.74 -9.40 -2.98
N ALA A 167 10.56 -10.39 -3.32
CA ALA A 167 10.52 -11.69 -2.64
C ALA A 167 10.86 -11.56 -1.15
N ILE A 168 11.86 -10.76 -0.79
CA ILE A 168 12.23 -10.48 0.61
C ILE A 168 11.08 -9.76 1.35
N LEU A 169 10.44 -8.79 0.69
CA LEU A 169 9.28 -8.10 1.27
C LEU A 169 8.13 -9.08 1.55
N MET A 170 7.79 -9.94 0.57
CA MET A 170 6.74 -10.94 0.73
C MET A 170 7.05 -11.95 1.84
N GLU A 171 8.30 -12.41 1.96
CA GLU A 171 8.73 -13.29 3.03
C GLU A 171 8.60 -12.62 4.41
N THR A 172 9.03 -11.36 4.51
CA THR A 172 8.93 -10.58 5.75
C THR A 172 7.46 -10.33 6.14
N ASP A 173 6.63 -9.99 5.15
CA ASP A 173 5.20 -9.75 5.37
C ASP A 173 4.50 -11.02 5.84
N TYR A 174 4.80 -12.17 5.22
CA TYR A 174 4.28 -13.47 5.63
C TYR A 174 4.63 -13.82 7.08
N VAL A 175 5.88 -13.55 7.49
CA VAL A 175 6.33 -13.79 8.88
C VAL A 175 5.62 -12.85 9.86
N ASN A 176 5.47 -11.57 9.49
CA ASN A 176 4.85 -10.57 10.36
C ASN A 176 3.33 -10.75 10.50
N ALA A 177 2.68 -11.25 9.45
CA ALA A 177 1.24 -11.47 9.47
C ALA A 177 0.81 -12.69 10.31
N ASP A 178 1.76 -13.46 10.88
CA ASP A 178 1.50 -14.64 11.72
C ASP A 178 0.46 -15.61 11.13
N HIS A 179 0.47 -15.79 9.81
CA HIS A 179 -0.46 -16.65 9.11
C HIS A 179 -0.38 -18.09 9.62
N ASN A 180 -1.20 -18.41 10.61
CA ASN A 180 -1.29 -19.76 11.15
C ASN A 180 -2.31 -20.57 10.35
N LEU A 181 -1.84 -21.27 9.33
CA LEU A 181 -2.64 -22.17 8.49
C LEU A 181 -3.44 -23.23 9.28
N LEU A 182 -3.03 -23.52 10.52
CA LEU A 182 -3.68 -24.53 11.37
C LEU A 182 -4.75 -23.94 12.30
N ARG A 183 -4.78 -22.62 12.53
CA ARG A 183 -5.76 -21.96 13.40
C ARG A 183 -6.95 -21.35 12.68
N GLY A 184 -7.01 -21.46 11.34
CA GLY A 184 -8.09 -20.87 10.57
C GLY A 184 -8.09 -19.35 10.74
N ASP A 185 -7.03 -18.68 10.26
CA ASP A 185 -6.97 -17.23 10.21
C ASP A 185 -8.19 -16.71 9.43
N PRO A 186 -9.01 -15.82 10.01
CA PRO A 186 -10.19 -15.27 9.32
C PRO A 186 -9.84 -14.59 7.99
N SER A 187 -8.59 -14.11 7.81
CA SER A 187 -8.11 -13.54 6.55
C SER A 187 -7.83 -14.60 5.47
N LEU A 188 -7.55 -15.85 5.87
CA LEU A 188 -7.34 -16.98 4.97
C LEU A 188 -8.63 -17.75 4.65
N THR A 189 -9.70 -17.55 5.44
CA THR A 189 -11.02 -18.12 5.11
C THR A 189 -11.49 -17.64 3.74
N SER A 190 -11.11 -16.45 3.29
CA SER A 190 -11.46 -15.98 1.94
C SER A 190 -10.82 -16.82 0.82
N ILE A 191 -9.65 -17.42 1.03
CA ILE A 191 -8.99 -18.28 0.04
C ILE A 191 -9.58 -19.70 0.08
N PHE A 192 -9.92 -20.22 1.26
CA PHE A 192 -10.53 -21.53 1.42
C PHE A 192 -12.06 -21.50 1.29
N ASP A 193 -12.73 -20.39 1.59
CA ASP A 193 -14.16 -20.19 1.33
C ASP A 193 -14.49 -20.18 -0.17
N THR A 194 -13.54 -19.86 -1.03
CA THR A 194 -13.70 -20.03 -2.49
C THR A 194 -13.88 -21.51 -2.86
N TYR A 195 -13.46 -22.44 -2.01
CA TYR A 195 -13.61 -23.89 -2.18
C TYR A 195 -14.73 -24.51 -1.33
N ASN A 196 -15.45 -23.72 -0.53
CA ASN A 196 -16.57 -24.25 0.26
C ASN A 196 -17.86 -24.18 -0.57
N PRO A 197 -18.40 -25.33 -1.03
CA PRO A 197 -19.62 -25.36 -1.86
C PRO A 197 -20.85 -24.77 -1.16
N SER A 198 -20.85 -24.65 0.17
CA SER A 198 -21.94 -24.04 0.93
C SER A 198 -21.98 -22.53 0.86
N SER A 199 -20.84 -21.86 0.64
CA SER A 199 -20.79 -20.39 0.47
C SER A 199 -21.35 -19.94 -0.89
N ALA A 200 -21.31 -20.81 -1.91
CA ALA A 200 -21.91 -20.56 -3.22
C ALA A 200 -23.46 -20.57 -3.22
N LEU A 201 -24.07 -21.05 -2.15
CA LEU A 201 -25.53 -21.13 -2.00
C LEU A 201 -26.13 -19.97 -1.21
N ILE A 202 -25.29 -19.07 -0.67
CA ILE A 202 -25.72 -17.86 0.05
C ILE A 202 -25.45 -16.66 -0.89
N ARG A 203 -26.34 -16.49 -1.82
CA ARG A 203 -26.45 -15.27 -2.64
C ARG A 203 -27.83 -14.69 -2.51
#